data_8b211828692b6554a43e289d7655d755
#
_entry.id   8b211828692b6554a43e289d7655d755
#
_cell.length_a   1.000
_cell.length_b   1.000
_cell.length_c   1.000
_cell.angle_alpha   90.00
_cell.angle_beta   90.00
_cell.angle_gamma   90.00
#
_symmetry.space_group_name_H-M   'P 1'
#
loop_
_entity.id
_entity.type
_entity.pdbx_description
1 polymer ?
#
loop_
_entity_poly.entity_id
_entity_poly.type
_entity_poly.pdbx_seq_one_letter_code
_entity_poly.pdbx_strand_id
1 'polypeptide(L)'
;VDDYYDAVYEIPWEELFDEGKTFAVHVVGTNEELNHSSFAGLKAKDAIVDRFRDKLGIRPSVDKYEPEVPIHIHISRDTVRIYLDTSGESLHRRGYRLEAAKAPLNEVLAAGIILHSSWNGGMPVLDPMCGSGTFLVEAALIAHNMPANIYRESFAFFNWKGFEEDLFVKIREGLLSRAKDYEGKFFGRDIDVYSLDAAAANIERSMFEDAVRLKRADFFEADPPAEKGLLLINPPYNVRIQADTHQMYRQIGDTLKEKYAGWQVFWITSDMEAIKSIGLRPSRKWNLFNGELECKLLRFDMYEGTKKLHKLNR
;
A
#
# COMPACT_ATOMS: atom_id res chain seq x y z
N VAL A 1 25.71 2.97 -27.17
CA VAL A 1 24.30 3.02 -27.63
C VAL A 1 23.97 1.81 -28.47
N ASP A 2 24.89 1.39 -29.35
CA ASP A 2 24.67 0.22 -30.21
C ASP A 2 24.73 -1.07 -29.39
N ASP A 3 25.68 -1.21 -28.46
CA ASP A 3 25.75 -2.33 -27.52
C ASP A 3 24.46 -2.49 -26.67
N TYR A 4 23.81 -1.36 -26.35
CA TYR A 4 22.53 -1.37 -25.63
C TYR A 4 21.39 -1.91 -26.50
N TYR A 5 21.32 -1.45 -27.76
CA TYR A 5 20.34 -1.96 -28.72
C TYR A 5 20.53 -3.45 -28.96
N ASP A 6 21.77 -3.88 -29.22
CA ASP A 6 22.11 -5.27 -29.50
C ASP A 6 21.78 -6.18 -28.29
N ALA A 7 22.09 -5.72 -27.06
CA ALA A 7 21.76 -6.46 -25.85
C ALA A 7 20.24 -6.64 -25.65
N VAL A 8 19.43 -5.63 -26.00
CA VAL A 8 17.97 -5.76 -25.96
C VAL A 8 17.46 -6.65 -27.09
N TYR A 9 18.02 -6.53 -28.29
CA TYR A 9 17.64 -7.31 -29.46
C TYR A 9 17.93 -8.81 -29.26
N GLU A 10 19.04 -9.18 -28.60
CA GLU A 10 19.44 -10.59 -28.37
C GLU A 10 18.51 -11.34 -27.40
N ILE A 11 17.69 -10.64 -26.62
CA ILE A 11 16.70 -11.29 -25.75
C ILE A 11 15.62 -11.95 -26.62
N PRO A 12 15.29 -13.24 -26.42
CA PRO A 12 14.29 -13.95 -27.21
C PRO A 12 12.85 -13.56 -26.83
N TRP A 13 12.48 -12.32 -27.17
CA TRP A 13 11.17 -11.75 -26.82
C TRP A 13 10.01 -12.57 -27.36
N GLU A 14 10.18 -13.16 -28.54
CA GLU A 14 9.22 -14.06 -29.18
C GLU A 14 8.96 -15.36 -28.40
N GLU A 15 9.81 -15.71 -27.48
CA GLU A 15 9.62 -16.85 -26.55
C GLU A 15 8.95 -16.41 -25.23
N LEU A 16 8.93 -15.11 -24.92
CA LEU A 16 8.40 -14.58 -23.70
C LEU A 16 6.92 -14.16 -23.80
N PHE A 17 6.51 -13.57 -24.94
CA PHE A 17 5.13 -13.18 -25.18
C PHE A 17 4.77 -13.23 -26.67
N ASP A 18 3.46 -13.29 -26.96
CA ASP A 18 2.95 -13.38 -28.32
C ASP A 18 2.94 -12.02 -29.03
N GLU A 19 3.14 -12.03 -30.34
CA GLU A 19 3.12 -10.86 -31.21
C GLU A 19 1.78 -10.11 -31.21
N GLY A 20 0.69 -10.77 -30.82
CA GLY A 20 -0.63 -10.15 -30.65
C GLY A 20 -0.79 -9.34 -29.37
N LYS A 21 0.16 -9.46 -28.43
CA LYS A 21 0.15 -8.70 -27.18
C LYS A 21 0.71 -7.30 -27.35
N THR A 22 0.13 -6.35 -26.61
CA THR A 22 0.68 -5.01 -26.50
C THR A 22 1.79 -4.93 -25.47
N PHE A 23 2.82 -4.14 -25.73
CA PHE A 23 3.91 -3.94 -24.79
C PHE A 23 4.28 -2.46 -24.63
N ALA A 24 4.97 -2.13 -23.55
CA ALA A 24 5.64 -0.84 -23.37
C ALA A 24 6.96 -1.00 -22.65
N VAL A 25 7.89 -0.08 -22.92
CA VAL A 25 9.19 -0.02 -22.24
C VAL A 25 9.24 1.24 -21.37
N HIS A 26 9.47 1.02 -20.08
CA HIS A 26 9.66 2.07 -19.09
C HIS A 26 11.11 2.09 -18.62
N VAL A 27 11.79 3.23 -18.78
CA VAL A 27 13.19 3.37 -18.44
C VAL A 27 13.35 4.31 -17.26
N VAL A 28 14.09 3.86 -16.25
CA VAL A 28 14.47 4.64 -15.07
C VAL A 28 15.99 4.72 -14.98
N GLY A 29 16.49 5.91 -14.69
CA GLY A 29 17.91 6.20 -14.64
C GLY A 29 18.49 6.57 -16.00
N THR A 30 19.73 7.03 -15.97
CA THR A 30 20.52 7.46 -17.14
C THR A 30 22.01 7.22 -16.86
N ASN A 31 22.84 7.24 -17.91
CA ASN A 31 24.29 7.28 -17.82
C ASN A 31 24.85 8.22 -18.88
N GLU A 32 26.16 8.25 -19.07
CA GLU A 32 26.84 9.17 -20.02
C GLU A 32 26.41 8.90 -21.47
N GLU A 33 26.20 7.64 -21.87
CA GLU A 33 25.81 7.26 -23.23
C GLU A 33 24.29 7.34 -23.47
N LEU A 34 23.50 6.93 -22.46
CA LEU A 34 22.05 6.93 -22.45
C LEU A 34 21.54 8.05 -21.52
N ASN A 35 21.83 9.29 -21.88
CA ASN A 35 21.58 10.47 -21.07
C ASN A 35 20.10 10.91 -21.03
N HIS A 36 19.23 10.30 -21.84
CA HIS A 36 17.80 10.54 -21.86
C HIS A 36 17.02 9.22 -21.78
N SER A 37 16.27 9.02 -20.70
CA SER A 37 15.45 7.82 -20.48
C SER A 37 14.43 7.58 -21.60
N SER A 38 13.83 8.64 -22.13
CA SER A 38 12.90 8.54 -23.27
C SER A 38 13.58 8.01 -24.55
N PHE A 39 14.80 8.45 -24.84
CA PHE A 39 15.58 7.94 -25.98
C PHE A 39 15.95 6.47 -25.78
N ALA A 40 16.43 6.12 -24.60
CA ALA A 40 16.74 4.71 -24.27
C ALA A 40 15.50 3.81 -24.40
N GLY A 41 14.32 4.30 -23.96
CA GLY A 41 13.06 3.57 -24.12
C GLY A 41 12.66 3.35 -25.57
N LEU A 42 12.83 4.36 -26.43
CA LEU A 42 12.57 4.24 -27.87
C LEU A 42 13.53 3.25 -28.54
N LYS A 43 14.83 3.31 -28.22
CA LYS A 43 15.83 2.38 -28.73
C LYS A 43 15.53 0.92 -28.33
N ALA A 44 15.18 0.68 -27.07
CA ALA A 44 14.78 -0.66 -26.61
C ALA A 44 13.51 -1.15 -27.30
N LYS A 45 12.50 -0.27 -27.43
CA LYS A 45 11.28 -0.58 -28.17
C LYS A 45 11.60 -0.97 -29.62
N ASP A 46 12.49 -0.22 -30.30
CA ASP A 46 12.88 -0.51 -31.69
C ASP A 46 13.58 -1.87 -31.77
N ALA A 47 14.51 -2.19 -30.85
CA ALA A 47 15.20 -3.48 -30.81
C ALA A 47 14.21 -4.66 -30.63
N ILE A 48 13.22 -4.53 -29.75
CA ILE A 48 12.17 -5.53 -29.54
C ILE A 48 11.35 -5.72 -30.82
N VAL A 49 10.90 -4.63 -31.44
CA VAL A 49 10.11 -4.68 -32.66
C VAL A 49 10.90 -5.30 -33.82
N ASP A 50 12.15 -4.92 -33.99
CA ASP A 50 13.00 -5.45 -35.08
C ASP A 50 13.27 -6.95 -34.86
N ARG A 51 13.48 -7.40 -33.63
CA ARG A 51 13.57 -8.84 -33.30
C ARG A 51 12.33 -9.60 -33.74
N PHE A 52 11.13 -9.12 -33.40
CA PHE A 52 9.88 -9.77 -33.82
C PHE A 52 9.74 -9.79 -35.36
N ARG A 53 10.11 -8.70 -36.03
CA ARG A 53 10.09 -8.66 -37.50
C ARG A 53 11.03 -9.67 -38.12
N ASP A 54 12.27 -9.75 -37.63
CA ASP A 54 13.28 -10.63 -38.17
C ASP A 54 12.98 -12.09 -37.93
N LYS A 55 12.38 -12.43 -36.76
CA LYS A 55 12.06 -13.81 -36.38
C LYS A 55 10.71 -14.30 -36.91
N LEU A 56 9.69 -13.43 -36.88
CA LEU A 56 8.30 -13.82 -37.13
C LEU A 56 7.67 -13.05 -38.33
N GLY A 57 8.33 -12.02 -38.84
CA GLY A 57 7.78 -11.16 -39.92
C GLY A 57 6.66 -10.22 -39.44
N ILE A 58 6.43 -10.12 -38.12
CA ILE A 58 5.30 -9.40 -37.50
C ILE A 58 5.84 -8.33 -36.57
N ARG A 59 5.08 -7.27 -36.43
CA ARG A 59 5.38 -6.18 -35.49
C ARG A 59 4.37 -6.16 -34.36
N PRO A 60 4.77 -6.38 -33.07
CA PRO A 60 3.87 -6.23 -31.93
C PRO A 60 3.47 -4.75 -31.74
N SER A 61 2.27 -4.54 -31.21
CA SER A 61 1.73 -3.21 -30.95
C SER A 61 2.26 -2.66 -29.61
N VAL A 62 2.37 -1.33 -29.55
CA VAL A 62 2.80 -0.62 -28.34
C VAL A 62 1.61 0.10 -27.72
N ASP A 63 1.34 -0.17 -26.44
CA ASP A 63 0.42 0.61 -25.63
C ASP A 63 1.18 1.20 -24.45
N LYS A 64 1.24 2.53 -24.38
CA LYS A 64 2.00 3.25 -23.34
C LYS A 64 1.25 3.37 -22.01
N TYR A 65 -0.07 3.22 -22.05
CA TYR A 65 -0.93 3.47 -20.90
C TYR A 65 -1.34 2.18 -20.19
N GLU A 66 -1.74 1.18 -20.97
CA GLU A 66 -2.23 -0.11 -20.47
C GLU A 66 -1.59 -1.28 -21.23
N PRO A 67 -0.25 -1.43 -21.18
CA PRO A 67 0.43 -2.52 -21.88
C PRO A 67 0.11 -3.86 -21.20
N GLU A 68 -0.17 -4.88 -22.01
CA GLU A 68 -0.32 -6.25 -21.51
C GLU A 68 1.01 -6.83 -21.02
N VAL A 69 2.15 -6.40 -21.63
CA VAL A 69 3.51 -6.80 -21.25
C VAL A 69 4.36 -5.56 -20.97
N PRO A 70 4.33 -5.05 -19.74
CA PRO A 70 5.19 -3.94 -19.34
C PRO A 70 6.62 -4.44 -19.11
N ILE A 71 7.58 -3.71 -19.71
CA ILE A 71 9.02 -3.99 -19.62
C ILE A 71 9.68 -2.82 -18.91
N HIS A 72 10.43 -3.09 -17.84
CA HIS A 72 11.15 -2.08 -17.09
C HIS A 72 12.66 -2.20 -17.33
N ILE A 73 13.31 -1.09 -17.63
CA ILE A 73 14.76 -1.00 -17.81
C ILE A 73 15.31 -0.02 -16.78
N HIS A 74 16.26 -0.49 -15.98
CA HIS A 74 16.96 0.34 -15.02
C HIS A 74 18.41 0.55 -15.46
N ILE A 75 18.77 1.82 -15.69
CA ILE A 75 20.12 2.23 -16.09
C ILE A 75 20.82 2.83 -14.87
N SER A 76 21.97 2.30 -14.51
CA SER A 76 22.80 2.80 -13.41
C SER A 76 24.26 2.63 -13.74
N ARG A 77 25.00 3.73 -13.92
CA ARG A 77 26.40 3.74 -14.32
C ARG A 77 26.60 2.87 -15.58
N ASP A 78 27.42 1.83 -15.47
CA ASP A 78 27.76 0.91 -16.58
C ASP A 78 26.84 -0.31 -16.66
N THR A 79 25.75 -0.32 -15.89
CA THR A 79 24.85 -1.47 -15.81
C THR A 79 23.46 -1.12 -16.33
N VAL A 80 22.96 -1.96 -17.23
CA VAL A 80 21.56 -1.96 -17.69
C VAL A 80 20.91 -3.26 -17.18
N ARG A 81 19.78 -3.13 -16.51
CA ARG A 81 18.96 -4.27 -16.08
C ARG A 81 17.61 -4.20 -16.74
N ILE A 82 17.18 -5.31 -17.33
CA ILE A 82 15.92 -5.44 -18.04
C ILE A 82 15.03 -6.40 -17.25
N TYR A 83 13.80 -6.00 -17.01
CA TYR A 83 12.83 -6.76 -16.23
C TYR A 83 11.51 -6.88 -16.98
N LEU A 84 10.90 -8.06 -16.96
CA LEU A 84 9.48 -8.21 -17.21
C LEU A 84 8.71 -7.90 -15.93
N ASP A 85 7.72 -7.03 -16.01
CA ASP A 85 6.85 -6.75 -14.87
C ASP A 85 5.84 -7.88 -14.70
N THR A 86 5.91 -8.57 -13.57
CA THR A 86 4.97 -9.64 -13.23
C THR A 86 3.61 -9.10 -12.83
N SER A 87 3.55 -7.89 -12.32
CA SER A 87 2.38 -7.33 -11.67
C SER A 87 1.45 -6.59 -12.63
N GLY A 88 2.01 -5.80 -13.54
CA GLY A 88 1.29 -4.82 -14.33
C GLY A 88 0.91 -3.60 -13.48
N GLU A 89 -0.29 -3.54 -12.96
CA GLU A 89 -0.62 -2.54 -11.96
C GLU A 89 0.14 -2.77 -10.65
N SER A 90 0.46 -1.67 -9.97
CA SER A 90 1.17 -1.72 -8.68
C SER A 90 0.41 -2.58 -7.65
N LEU A 91 1.14 -3.41 -6.90
CA LEU A 91 0.56 -4.37 -5.94
C LEU A 91 -0.19 -3.73 -4.77
N HIS A 92 -0.05 -2.42 -4.53
CA HIS A 92 -0.88 -1.73 -3.55
C HIS A 92 -2.35 -1.66 -3.99
N ARG A 93 -2.63 -1.68 -5.29
CA ARG A 93 -3.99 -1.78 -5.83
C ARG A 93 -4.50 -3.20 -5.62
N ARG A 94 -5.08 -3.44 -4.44
CA ARG A 94 -5.53 -4.77 -3.98
C ARG A 94 -6.76 -5.30 -4.72
N GLY A 95 -7.55 -4.42 -5.35
CA GLY A 95 -8.79 -4.76 -6.05
C GLY A 95 -10.06 -4.54 -5.21
N TYR A 96 -9.97 -4.32 -3.90
CA TYR A 96 -11.15 -4.06 -3.07
C TYR A 96 -11.60 -2.59 -3.07
N ARG A 97 -10.72 -1.64 -3.38
CA ARG A 97 -11.05 -0.22 -3.36
C ARG A 97 -11.83 0.17 -4.61
N LEU A 98 -13.07 0.65 -4.42
CA LEU A 98 -13.94 1.11 -5.50
C LEU A 98 -13.71 2.57 -5.85
N GLU A 99 -13.54 3.42 -4.83
CA GLU A 99 -13.33 4.84 -5.00
C GLU A 99 -12.11 5.31 -4.23
N ALA A 100 -11.34 6.18 -4.84
CA ALA A 100 -10.22 6.81 -4.18
C ALA A 100 -10.72 8.05 -3.41
N ALA A 101 -10.60 8.03 -2.09
CA ALA A 101 -10.62 9.27 -1.32
C ALA A 101 -9.46 10.18 -1.78
N LYS A 102 -9.54 11.47 -1.54
CA LYS A 102 -8.40 12.37 -1.81
C LYS A 102 -7.20 11.93 -0.98
N ALA A 103 -6.13 11.50 -1.66
CA ALA A 103 -4.87 11.02 -1.06
C ALA A 103 -5.06 9.88 -0.01
N PRO A 104 -5.57 8.71 -0.41
CA PRO A 104 -5.76 7.59 0.50
C PRO A 104 -4.42 7.05 1.01
N LEU A 105 -4.44 6.44 2.19
CA LEU A 105 -3.30 5.66 2.65
C LEU A 105 -3.05 4.50 1.69
N ASN A 106 -1.78 4.30 1.30
CA ASN A 106 -1.37 3.19 0.47
C ASN A 106 -1.57 1.87 1.22
N GLU A 107 -2.17 0.87 0.58
CA GLU A 107 -2.54 -0.40 1.19
C GLU A 107 -1.31 -1.19 1.67
N VAL A 108 -0.23 -1.21 0.90
CA VAL A 108 1.04 -1.86 1.29
C VAL A 108 1.63 -1.17 2.52
N LEU A 109 1.54 0.16 2.58
CA LEU A 109 1.99 0.92 3.73
C LEU A 109 1.14 0.63 4.96
N ALA A 110 -0.18 0.56 4.82
CA ALA A 110 -1.10 0.20 5.91
C ALA A 110 -0.80 -1.20 6.46
N ALA A 111 -0.68 -2.20 5.58
CA ALA A 111 -0.28 -3.56 5.96
C ALA A 111 1.08 -3.58 6.65
N GLY A 112 2.07 -2.86 6.11
CA GLY A 112 3.40 -2.73 6.70
C GLY A 112 3.39 -2.14 8.11
N ILE A 113 2.57 -1.11 8.37
CA ILE A 113 2.40 -0.51 9.69
C ILE A 113 1.80 -1.53 10.67
N ILE A 114 0.76 -2.27 10.27
CA ILE A 114 0.12 -3.29 11.11
C ILE A 114 1.11 -4.41 11.45
N LEU A 115 1.82 -4.95 10.47
CA LEU A 115 2.84 -5.97 10.70
C LEU A 115 3.99 -5.46 11.58
N HIS A 116 4.40 -4.19 11.40
CA HIS A 116 5.44 -3.56 12.20
C HIS A 116 5.01 -3.30 13.64
N SER A 117 3.71 -3.16 13.90
CA SER A 117 3.17 -3.03 15.25
C SER A 117 3.36 -4.28 16.10
N SER A 118 3.71 -5.42 15.47
CA SER A 118 3.74 -6.75 16.07
C SER A 118 2.38 -7.17 16.64
N TRP A 119 1.29 -6.60 16.12
CA TRP A 119 -0.06 -7.06 16.45
C TRP A 119 -0.26 -8.49 15.96
N ASN A 120 -0.76 -9.34 16.84
CA ASN A 120 -0.90 -10.79 16.62
C ASN A 120 -2.35 -11.27 16.62
N GLY A 121 -3.31 -10.34 16.54
CA GLY A 121 -4.73 -10.68 16.64
C GLY A 121 -5.28 -10.76 18.07
N GLY A 122 -4.44 -10.68 19.10
CA GLY A 122 -4.86 -10.86 20.49
C GLY A 122 -5.63 -9.69 21.10
N MET A 123 -5.76 -8.57 20.41
CA MET A 123 -6.49 -7.38 20.86
C MET A 123 -7.21 -6.69 19.73
N PRO A 124 -8.31 -5.96 19.99
CA PRO A 124 -9.07 -5.24 18.98
C PRO A 124 -8.23 -4.14 18.33
N VAL A 125 -8.60 -3.81 17.10
CA VAL A 125 -8.02 -2.71 16.34
C VAL A 125 -9.06 -1.59 16.22
N LEU A 126 -8.64 -0.35 16.44
CA LEU A 126 -9.43 0.85 16.24
C LEU A 126 -8.72 1.76 15.23
N ASP A 127 -9.45 2.18 14.20
CA ASP A 127 -9.10 3.34 13.36
C ASP A 127 -10.15 4.44 13.60
N PRO A 128 -9.82 5.47 14.37
CA PRO A 128 -10.81 6.49 14.79
C PRO A 128 -11.04 7.58 13.75
N MET A 129 -10.29 7.61 12.66
CA MET A 129 -10.39 8.53 11.52
C MET A 129 -10.21 7.72 10.23
N CYS A 130 -11.08 6.69 10.06
CA CYS A 130 -10.81 5.58 9.15
C CYS A 130 -10.88 5.94 7.67
N GLY A 131 -11.44 7.09 7.31
CA GLY A 131 -11.61 7.44 5.91
C GLY A 131 -12.30 6.31 5.15
N SER A 132 -11.68 5.84 4.09
CA SER A 132 -12.17 4.71 3.28
C SER A 132 -11.85 3.30 3.85
N GLY A 133 -11.41 3.19 5.09
CA GLY A 133 -11.25 1.93 5.81
C GLY A 133 -9.99 1.11 5.51
N THR A 134 -8.94 1.72 4.94
CA THR A 134 -7.74 0.99 4.50
C THR A 134 -7.07 0.17 5.62
N PHE A 135 -6.86 0.76 6.80
CA PHE A 135 -6.29 0.02 7.93
C PHE A 135 -7.17 -1.15 8.37
N LEU A 136 -8.49 -0.98 8.31
CA LEU A 136 -9.43 -2.01 8.76
C LEU A 136 -9.41 -3.22 7.83
N VAL A 137 -9.44 -2.99 6.50
CA VAL A 137 -9.37 -4.07 5.52
C VAL A 137 -8.03 -4.79 5.57
N GLU A 138 -6.90 -4.06 5.62
CA GLU A 138 -5.57 -4.69 5.69
C GLU A 138 -5.38 -5.45 7.01
N ALA A 139 -5.94 -4.95 8.15
CA ALA A 139 -5.92 -5.67 9.42
C ALA A 139 -6.75 -6.96 9.37
N ALA A 140 -7.92 -6.91 8.72
CA ALA A 140 -8.77 -8.08 8.52
C ALA A 140 -8.09 -9.13 7.63
N LEU A 141 -7.48 -8.73 6.50
CA LEU A 141 -6.70 -9.62 5.63
C LEU A 141 -5.58 -10.34 6.41
N ILE A 142 -4.82 -9.60 7.22
CA ILE A 142 -3.74 -10.14 8.04
C ILE A 142 -4.29 -11.10 9.11
N ALA A 143 -5.36 -10.72 9.80
CA ALA A 143 -5.97 -11.53 10.86
C ALA A 143 -6.51 -12.86 10.35
N HIS A 144 -7.20 -12.82 9.22
CA HIS A 144 -7.75 -14.00 8.57
C HIS A 144 -6.71 -14.80 7.76
N ASN A 145 -5.46 -14.36 7.71
CA ASN A 145 -4.40 -14.94 6.88
C ASN A 145 -4.79 -15.05 5.39
N MET A 146 -5.52 -14.06 4.90
CA MET A 146 -5.94 -13.97 3.51
C MET A 146 -4.82 -13.43 2.62
N PRO A 147 -4.66 -13.95 1.39
CA PRO A 147 -3.71 -13.40 0.44
C PRO A 147 -4.03 -11.94 0.10
N ALA A 148 -3.05 -11.06 0.21
CA ALA A 148 -3.24 -9.61 0.09
C ALA A 148 -3.84 -9.15 -1.26
N ASN A 149 -3.57 -9.88 -2.35
CA ASN A 149 -4.07 -9.54 -3.70
C ASN A 149 -5.16 -10.51 -4.19
N ILE A 150 -5.91 -11.12 -3.27
CA ILE A 150 -6.93 -12.12 -3.61
C ILE A 150 -8.07 -11.55 -4.47
N TYR A 151 -8.37 -10.24 -4.33
CA TYR A 151 -9.42 -9.55 -5.09
C TYR A 151 -8.93 -9.00 -6.43
N ARG A 152 -7.67 -9.24 -6.77
CA ARG A 152 -7.09 -8.76 -8.00
C ARG A 152 -7.44 -9.70 -9.14
N GLU A 153 -7.96 -9.14 -10.24
CA GLU A 153 -8.48 -9.91 -11.38
C GLU A 153 -7.41 -10.27 -12.40
N SER A 154 -6.34 -9.46 -12.50
CA SER A 154 -5.31 -9.65 -13.50
C SER A 154 -3.90 -9.35 -12.99
N PHE A 155 -2.94 -10.01 -13.60
CA PHE A 155 -1.51 -9.76 -13.45
C PHE A 155 -0.87 -9.77 -14.83
N ALA A 156 0.22 -9.01 -15.02
CA ALA A 156 0.90 -8.95 -16.32
C ALA A 156 1.46 -10.32 -16.75
N PHE A 157 1.89 -11.15 -15.79
CA PHE A 157 2.42 -12.48 -16.11
C PHE A 157 1.38 -13.45 -16.73
N PHE A 158 0.08 -13.14 -16.68
CA PHE A 158 -0.93 -13.91 -17.42
C PHE A 158 -0.74 -13.84 -18.94
N ASN A 159 -0.05 -12.80 -19.41
CA ASN A 159 0.23 -12.58 -20.83
C ASN A 159 1.56 -13.21 -21.30
N TRP A 160 2.26 -13.92 -20.42
CA TRP A 160 3.52 -14.58 -20.77
C TRP A 160 3.28 -15.97 -21.36
N LYS A 161 4.07 -16.37 -22.35
CA LYS A 161 3.98 -17.71 -22.97
C LYS A 161 4.18 -18.87 -21.98
N GLY A 162 4.92 -18.66 -20.92
CA GLY A 162 5.13 -19.66 -19.86
C GLY A 162 4.09 -19.64 -18.74
N PHE A 163 2.97 -18.92 -18.89
CA PHE A 163 1.93 -18.88 -17.88
C PHE A 163 1.11 -20.19 -17.87
N GLU A 164 1.04 -20.82 -16.71
CA GLU A 164 0.27 -22.06 -16.46
C GLU A 164 -0.95 -21.72 -15.56
N GLU A 165 -2.13 -21.59 -16.17
CA GLU A 165 -3.36 -21.23 -15.47
C GLU A 165 -3.72 -22.23 -14.36
N ASP A 166 -3.63 -23.53 -14.63
CA ASP A 166 -3.92 -24.58 -13.65
C ASP A 166 -2.99 -24.51 -12.43
N LEU A 167 -1.71 -24.19 -12.64
CA LEU A 167 -0.75 -24.00 -11.56
C LEU A 167 -1.10 -22.75 -10.73
N PHE A 168 -1.48 -21.65 -11.39
CA PHE A 168 -1.90 -20.44 -10.72
C PHE A 168 -3.14 -20.67 -9.85
N VAL A 169 -4.16 -21.32 -10.41
CA VAL A 169 -5.40 -21.68 -9.68
C VAL A 169 -5.07 -22.55 -8.47
N LYS A 170 -4.26 -23.59 -8.64
CA LYS A 170 -3.83 -24.48 -7.56
C LYS A 170 -3.10 -23.74 -6.44
N ILE A 171 -2.20 -22.79 -6.79
CA ILE A 171 -1.48 -21.97 -5.80
C ILE A 171 -2.47 -21.07 -5.07
N ARG A 172 -3.38 -20.42 -5.79
CA ARG A 172 -4.40 -19.54 -5.23
C ARG A 172 -5.31 -20.29 -4.24
N GLU A 173 -5.79 -21.45 -4.62
CA GLU A 173 -6.58 -22.33 -3.74
C GLU A 173 -5.80 -22.78 -2.51
N GLY A 174 -4.54 -23.16 -2.70
CA GLY A 174 -3.65 -23.53 -1.60
C GLY A 174 -3.34 -22.38 -0.65
N LEU A 175 -3.36 -21.13 -1.11
CA LEU A 175 -3.26 -19.95 -0.26
C LEU A 175 -4.57 -19.69 0.49
N LEU A 176 -5.70 -19.81 -0.19
CA LEU A 176 -7.04 -19.65 0.42
C LEU A 176 -7.33 -20.71 1.48
N SER A 177 -6.88 -21.96 1.26
CA SER A 177 -7.04 -23.03 2.27
C SER A 177 -6.29 -22.77 3.58
N ARG A 178 -5.39 -21.80 3.61
CA ARG A 178 -4.67 -21.35 4.83
C ARG A 178 -5.38 -20.20 5.53
N ALA A 179 -6.47 -19.68 4.94
CA ALA A 179 -7.32 -18.70 5.62
C ALA A 179 -7.90 -19.33 6.91
N LYS A 180 -8.06 -18.48 7.90
CA LYS A 180 -8.57 -18.90 9.22
C LYS A 180 -9.64 -17.94 9.70
N ASP A 181 -10.58 -18.48 10.47
CA ASP A 181 -11.54 -17.66 11.16
C ASP A 181 -10.86 -16.79 12.21
N TYR A 182 -11.35 -15.58 12.35
CA TYR A 182 -10.89 -14.63 13.35
C TYR A 182 -12.09 -13.97 14.01
N GLU A 183 -12.28 -14.23 15.31
CA GLU A 183 -13.41 -13.72 16.07
C GLU A 183 -13.21 -12.31 16.63
N GLY A 184 -12.02 -11.73 16.47
CA GLY A 184 -11.72 -10.38 16.92
C GLY A 184 -12.52 -9.32 16.19
N LYS A 185 -12.52 -8.12 16.74
CA LYS A 185 -13.28 -7.00 16.18
C LYS A 185 -12.38 -5.89 15.72
N PHE A 186 -12.74 -5.34 14.56
CA PHE A 186 -12.16 -4.15 13.98
C PHE A 186 -13.17 -3.01 14.10
N PHE A 187 -12.76 -1.89 14.66
CA PHE A 187 -13.60 -0.73 14.87
C PHE A 187 -13.13 0.41 13.98
N GLY A 188 -14.01 0.90 13.10
CA GLY A 188 -13.79 2.07 12.28
C GLY A 188 -14.72 3.19 12.70
N ARG A 189 -14.15 4.41 12.83
CA ARG A 189 -14.92 5.61 13.11
C ARG A 189 -14.48 6.73 12.17
N ASP A 190 -15.42 7.54 11.79
CA ASP A 190 -15.17 8.79 11.11
C ASP A 190 -16.31 9.77 11.43
N ILE A 191 -16.05 11.06 11.36
CA ILE A 191 -17.07 12.10 11.49
C ILE A 191 -17.80 12.33 10.17
N ASP A 192 -17.10 12.09 9.06
CA ASP A 192 -17.62 12.27 7.70
C ASP A 192 -18.38 11.04 7.22
N VAL A 193 -19.66 11.25 6.85
CA VAL A 193 -20.54 10.18 6.38
C VAL A 193 -20.07 9.62 5.04
N TYR A 194 -19.59 10.44 4.13
CA TYR A 194 -19.11 9.98 2.83
C TYR A 194 -17.87 9.08 2.95
N SER A 195 -16.99 9.38 3.90
CA SER A 195 -15.87 8.52 4.25
C SER A 195 -16.32 7.14 4.76
N LEU A 196 -17.35 7.13 5.62
CA LEU A 196 -17.92 5.88 6.15
C LEU A 196 -18.64 5.05 5.07
N ASP A 197 -19.35 5.69 4.15
CA ASP A 197 -19.99 5.01 3.02
C ASP A 197 -18.92 4.37 2.12
N ALA A 198 -17.83 5.07 1.83
CA ALA A 198 -16.70 4.51 1.09
C ALA A 198 -16.02 3.36 1.85
N ALA A 199 -15.86 3.47 3.18
CA ALA A 199 -15.33 2.40 4.01
C ALA A 199 -16.25 1.17 3.98
N ALA A 200 -17.57 1.35 4.11
CA ALA A 200 -18.54 0.27 4.06
C ALA A 200 -18.48 -0.47 2.73
N ALA A 201 -18.46 0.24 1.61
CA ALA A 201 -18.36 -0.37 0.27
C ALA A 201 -17.03 -1.16 0.08
N ASN A 202 -15.92 -0.65 0.57
CA ASN A 202 -14.63 -1.35 0.51
C ASN A 202 -14.60 -2.60 1.41
N ILE A 203 -15.20 -2.52 2.59
CA ILE A 203 -15.32 -3.64 3.55
C ILE A 203 -16.22 -4.72 2.98
N GLU A 204 -17.38 -4.37 2.42
CA GLU A 204 -18.30 -5.29 1.74
C GLU A 204 -17.60 -6.00 0.58
N ARG A 205 -16.93 -5.25 -0.30
CA ARG A 205 -16.17 -5.83 -1.42
C ARG A 205 -15.05 -6.77 -0.95
N SER A 206 -14.50 -6.53 0.22
CA SER A 206 -13.50 -7.39 0.84
C SER A 206 -14.08 -8.52 1.69
N MET A 207 -15.42 -8.64 1.78
CA MET A 207 -16.14 -9.66 2.53
C MET A 207 -15.79 -9.70 4.03
N PHE A 208 -15.57 -8.53 4.64
CA PHE A 208 -15.25 -8.40 6.08
C PHE A 208 -16.31 -7.61 6.87
N GLU A 209 -17.52 -7.48 6.35
CA GLU A 209 -18.62 -6.76 7.00
C GLU A 209 -19.01 -7.34 8.38
N ASP A 210 -18.84 -8.64 8.58
CA ASP A 210 -19.09 -9.29 9.86
C ASP A 210 -17.98 -9.03 10.91
N ALA A 211 -16.75 -8.80 10.46
CA ALA A 211 -15.60 -8.56 11.32
C ALA A 211 -15.43 -7.08 11.68
N VAL A 212 -15.88 -6.16 10.81
CA VAL A 212 -15.66 -4.70 10.98
C VAL A 212 -16.95 -4.02 11.47
N ARG A 213 -16.81 -3.17 12.48
CA ARG A 213 -17.88 -2.33 13.03
C ARG A 213 -17.59 -0.86 12.71
N LEU A 214 -18.35 -0.31 11.77
CA LEU A 214 -18.30 1.11 11.45
C LEU A 214 -19.28 1.91 12.30
N LYS A 215 -18.88 3.08 12.75
CA LYS A 215 -19.74 4.01 13.50
C LYS A 215 -19.36 5.45 13.19
N ARG A 216 -20.36 6.28 12.87
CA ARG A 216 -20.15 7.72 12.84
C ARG A 216 -19.89 8.23 14.25
N ALA A 217 -18.72 8.79 14.49
CA ALA A 217 -18.34 9.31 15.79
C ALA A 217 -17.21 10.32 15.67
N ASP A 218 -17.24 11.32 16.54
CA ASP A 218 -16.12 12.21 16.75
C ASP A 218 -15.10 11.51 17.67
N PHE A 219 -13.85 11.46 17.23
CA PHE A 219 -12.77 10.83 18.01
C PHE A 219 -12.57 11.49 19.39
N PHE A 220 -12.77 12.80 19.47
CA PHE A 220 -12.54 13.53 20.70
C PHE A 220 -13.62 13.28 21.77
N GLU A 221 -14.83 12.96 21.34
CA GLU A 221 -15.97 12.72 22.23
C GLU A 221 -16.17 11.23 22.55
N ALA A 222 -15.90 10.36 21.57
CA ALA A 222 -16.20 8.94 21.67
C ALA A 222 -15.26 8.18 22.62
N ASP A 223 -15.84 7.31 23.45
CA ASP A 223 -15.07 6.42 24.32
C ASP A 223 -14.42 5.25 23.56
N PRO A 224 -13.30 4.72 24.05
CA PRO A 224 -12.67 3.52 23.48
C PRO A 224 -13.65 2.33 23.43
N PRO A 225 -13.60 1.50 22.36
CA PRO A 225 -14.48 0.33 22.26
C PRO A 225 -14.07 -0.84 23.16
N ALA A 226 -12.92 -0.77 23.83
CA ALA A 226 -12.37 -1.76 24.73
C ALA A 226 -11.37 -1.11 25.69
N GLU A 227 -11.00 -1.83 26.76
CA GLU A 227 -10.01 -1.34 27.75
C GLU A 227 -8.60 -1.22 27.17
N LYS A 228 -8.24 -2.04 26.20
CA LYS A 228 -6.95 -2.06 25.52
C LYS A 228 -7.08 -2.46 24.07
N GLY A 229 -6.12 -2.06 23.23
CA GLY A 229 -6.14 -2.39 21.82
C GLY A 229 -4.99 -1.79 21.05
N LEU A 230 -5.01 -2.01 19.73
CA LEU A 230 -4.18 -1.33 18.76
C LEU A 230 -4.99 -0.18 18.14
N LEU A 231 -4.48 1.04 18.24
CA LEU A 231 -5.08 2.22 17.64
C LEU A 231 -4.18 2.69 16.50
N LEU A 232 -4.77 2.81 15.31
CA LEU A 232 -4.11 3.22 14.07
C LEU A 232 -4.69 4.58 13.67
N ILE A 233 -3.87 5.61 13.54
CA ILE A 233 -4.32 6.96 13.20
C ILE A 233 -3.62 7.43 11.92
N ASN A 234 -4.42 7.83 10.95
CA ASN A 234 -4.01 8.57 9.77
C ASN A 234 -4.91 9.82 9.65
N PRO A 235 -4.64 10.90 10.37
CA PRO A 235 -5.50 12.07 10.38
C PRO A 235 -5.48 12.75 9.01
N PRO A 236 -6.52 13.52 8.65
CA PRO A 236 -6.60 14.20 7.38
C PRO A 236 -5.42 15.16 7.21
N TYR A 237 -4.73 15.05 6.07
CA TYR A 237 -3.73 15.98 5.60
C TYR A 237 -4.47 17.18 4.97
N ASN A 238 -4.05 18.40 5.19
CA ASN A 238 -4.66 19.61 4.63
C ASN A 238 -5.95 20.10 5.34
N VAL A 239 -5.90 20.27 6.63
CA VAL A 239 -6.76 21.28 7.26
C VAL A 239 -6.30 22.62 6.70
N ARG A 240 -7.23 23.39 6.12
CA ARG A 240 -6.96 24.57 5.26
C ARG A 240 -6.09 25.66 5.90
N ILE A 241 -5.89 25.59 7.20
CA ILE A 241 -5.12 26.56 7.98
C ILE A 241 -4.15 25.77 8.88
N GLN A 242 -2.86 26.09 8.81
CA GLN A 242 -1.80 25.41 9.59
C GLN A 242 -2.04 25.46 11.12
N ALA A 243 -2.65 26.56 11.61
CA ALA A 243 -3.05 26.69 13.01
C ALA A 243 -4.07 25.63 13.46
N ASP A 244 -5.00 25.25 12.59
CA ASP A 244 -6.02 24.23 12.86
C ASP A 244 -5.41 22.85 12.98
N THR A 245 -4.38 22.55 12.19
CA THR A 245 -3.65 21.26 12.27
C THR A 245 -2.91 21.13 13.60
N HIS A 246 -2.23 22.16 14.06
CA HIS A 246 -1.56 22.16 15.37
C HIS A 246 -2.53 21.96 16.52
N GLN A 247 -3.70 22.60 16.45
CA GLN A 247 -4.76 22.44 17.45
C GLN A 247 -5.32 21.00 17.44
N MET A 248 -5.64 20.47 16.27
CA MET A 248 -6.12 19.09 16.12
C MET A 248 -5.11 18.07 16.69
N TYR A 249 -3.80 18.21 16.40
CA TYR A 249 -2.78 17.31 16.92
C TYR A 249 -2.65 17.37 18.45
N ARG A 250 -2.80 18.56 19.02
CA ARG A 250 -2.86 18.74 20.47
C ARG A 250 -4.07 18.02 21.06
N GLN A 251 -5.25 18.21 20.47
CA GLN A 251 -6.48 17.55 20.89
C GLN A 251 -6.38 16.03 20.79
N ILE A 252 -5.82 15.50 19.70
CA ILE A 252 -5.55 14.05 19.58
C ILE A 252 -4.65 13.59 20.71
N GLY A 253 -3.55 14.29 20.99
CA GLY A 253 -2.63 13.95 22.07
C GLY A 253 -3.27 13.96 23.46
N ASP A 254 -4.15 14.92 23.71
CA ASP A 254 -4.88 15.04 25.00
C ASP A 254 -5.94 13.94 25.12
N THR A 255 -6.72 13.67 24.07
CA THR A 255 -7.69 12.55 24.02
C THR A 255 -7.00 11.19 24.28
N LEU A 256 -5.81 10.98 23.67
CA LEU A 256 -5.03 9.76 23.92
C LEU A 256 -4.63 9.60 25.38
N LYS A 257 -4.22 10.67 26.05
CA LYS A 257 -3.86 10.65 27.49
C LYS A 257 -5.07 10.35 28.38
N GLU A 258 -6.20 10.97 28.06
CA GLU A 258 -7.40 10.94 28.91
C GLU A 258 -8.16 9.62 28.78
N LYS A 259 -8.26 9.07 27.55
CA LYS A 259 -9.20 7.97 27.27
C LYS A 259 -8.51 6.65 26.88
N TYR A 260 -7.28 6.67 26.37
CA TYR A 260 -6.68 5.49 25.74
C TYR A 260 -5.53 4.85 26.56
N ALA A 261 -5.59 4.93 27.89
CA ALA A 261 -4.66 4.16 28.72
C ALA A 261 -4.75 2.66 28.41
N GLY A 262 -3.61 1.96 28.30
CA GLY A 262 -3.55 0.54 27.92
C GLY A 262 -3.50 0.28 26.41
N TRP A 263 -3.68 1.31 25.58
CA TRP A 263 -3.62 1.18 24.11
C TRP A 263 -2.21 1.39 23.57
N GLN A 264 -1.91 0.67 22.50
CA GLN A 264 -0.75 0.91 21.66
C GLN A 264 -1.20 1.72 20.45
N VAL A 265 -0.60 2.88 20.22
CA VAL A 265 -0.98 3.82 19.16
C VAL A 265 0.10 3.87 18.13
N PHE A 266 -0.27 3.71 16.86
CA PHE A 266 0.55 4.00 15.68
C PHE A 266 -0.11 5.12 14.90
N TRP A 267 0.60 6.22 14.79
CA TRP A 267 0.14 7.42 14.13
C TRP A 267 1.05 7.76 12.96
N ILE A 268 0.52 7.70 11.74
CA ILE A 268 1.24 8.15 10.53
C ILE A 268 0.84 9.57 10.19
N THR A 269 1.81 10.40 9.81
CA THR A 269 1.59 11.79 9.41
C THR A 269 2.73 12.30 8.53
N SER A 270 2.39 13.21 7.61
CA SER A 270 3.34 13.99 6.81
C SER A 270 3.62 15.38 7.38
N ASP A 271 2.86 15.84 8.40
CA ASP A 271 3.05 17.16 9.00
C ASP A 271 4.12 17.12 10.10
N MET A 272 5.37 17.41 9.70
CA MET A 272 6.54 17.35 10.57
C MET A 272 6.52 18.44 11.66
N GLU A 273 5.85 19.57 11.42
CA GLU A 273 5.75 20.65 12.38
C GLU A 273 4.63 20.42 13.41
N ALA A 274 3.48 19.94 12.97
CA ALA A 274 2.34 19.66 13.86
C ALA A 274 2.66 18.53 14.86
N ILE A 275 3.57 17.62 14.55
CA ILE A 275 4.05 16.59 15.50
C ILE A 275 4.50 17.20 16.83
N LYS A 276 5.09 18.40 16.81
CA LYS A 276 5.57 19.08 18.01
C LYS A 276 4.44 19.49 18.96
N SER A 277 3.22 19.59 18.46
CA SER A 277 2.02 20.00 19.18
C SER A 277 1.29 18.85 19.90
N ILE A 278 1.62 17.59 19.61
CA ILE A 278 0.95 16.39 20.18
C ILE A 278 0.98 16.36 21.71
N GLY A 279 1.99 16.98 22.33
CA GLY A 279 2.13 16.98 23.80
C GLY A 279 2.45 15.60 24.41
N LEU A 280 2.77 14.60 23.56
CA LEU A 280 3.22 13.27 23.95
C LEU A 280 4.59 12.97 23.35
N ARG A 281 5.41 12.22 24.08
CA ARG A 281 6.70 11.75 23.57
C ARG A 281 6.53 10.35 22.99
N PRO A 282 6.70 10.15 21.67
CA PRO A 282 6.62 8.83 21.09
C PRO A 282 7.73 7.92 21.63
N SER A 283 7.41 6.65 21.84
CA SER A 283 8.36 5.62 22.25
C SER A 283 9.31 5.25 21.12
N ARG A 284 8.83 5.32 19.86
CA ARG A 284 9.62 5.12 18.63
C ARG A 284 9.11 6.01 17.51
N LYS A 285 9.99 6.27 16.53
CA LYS A 285 9.69 7.02 15.29
C LYS A 285 10.40 6.35 14.12
N TRP A 286 9.73 6.35 12.96
CA TRP A 286 10.29 5.87 11.69
C TRP A 286 9.94 6.84 10.57
N ASN A 287 10.82 6.98 9.59
CA ASN A 287 10.53 7.69 8.35
C ASN A 287 9.97 6.67 7.35
N LEU A 288 8.87 7.01 6.74
CA LEU A 288 8.16 6.20 5.74
C LEU A 288 7.73 7.09 4.58
N PHE A 289 7.22 6.48 3.52
CA PHE A 289 6.68 7.19 2.37
C PHE A 289 5.27 6.67 2.05
N ASN A 290 4.33 7.59 1.84
CA ASN A 290 3.02 7.28 1.28
C ASN A 290 3.00 7.76 -0.18
N GLY A 291 3.38 6.88 -1.11
CA GLY A 291 3.75 7.29 -2.46
C GLY A 291 5.01 8.18 -2.42
N GLU A 292 4.93 9.39 -2.97
CA GLU A 292 6.02 10.37 -2.95
C GLU A 292 6.06 11.21 -1.66
N LEU A 293 5.02 11.13 -0.83
CA LEU A 293 4.90 11.94 0.37
C LEU A 293 5.71 11.37 1.52
N GLU A 294 6.71 12.10 1.99
CA GLU A 294 7.47 11.73 3.19
C GLU A 294 6.58 11.81 4.42
N CYS A 295 6.55 10.73 5.21
CA CYS A 295 5.76 10.58 6.41
C CYS A 295 6.60 10.14 7.60
N LYS A 296 6.10 10.41 8.80
CA LYS A 296 6.59 9.80 10.03
C LYS A 296 5.54 8.89 10.63
N LEU A 297 5.98 7.70 11.02
CA LEU A 297 5.22 6.81 11.87
C LEU A 297 5.69 7.00 13.31
N LEU A 298 4.74 7.31 14.19
CA LEU A 298 4.98 7.53 15.60
C LEU A 298 4.31 6.42 16.40
N ARG A 299 5.04 5.80 17.34
CA ARG A 299 4.47 4.85 18.29
C ARG A 299 4.33 5.50 19.66
N PHE A 300 3.17 5.31 20.27
CA PHE A 300 2.93 5.66 21.66
C PHE A 300 2.39 4.43 22.40
N ASP A 301 2.99 4.11 23.51
CA ASP A 301 2.49 3.09 24.44
C ASP A 301 1.80 3.84 25.57
N MET A 302 0.46 3.82 25.57
CA MET A 302 -0.36 4.58 26.51
C MET A 302 -0.46 3.83 27.85
N TYR A 303 -0.31 4.53 28.95
CA TYR A 303 -0.36 3.99 30.30
C TYR A 303 -0.93 5.03 31.26
N GLU A 304 -1.50 4.58 32.37
CA GLU A 304 -1.98 5.47 33.41
C GLU A 304 -0.82 6.14 34.16
N GLY A 305 -0.98 7.41 34.48
CA GLY A 305 -0.02 8.18 35.27
C GLY A 305 1.22 8.62 34.50
N THR A 306 2.31 8.88 35.20
CA THR A 306 3.57 9.33 34.63
C THR A 306 4.49 8.16 34.27
N LYS A 307 5.38 8.35 33.29
CA LYS A 307 6.38 7.35 32.90
C LYS A 307 7.25 6.86 34.08
N LYS A 308 7.46 7.69 35.09
CA LYS A 308 8.23 7.33 36.28
C LYS A 308 7.45 6.31 37.13
N LEU A 309 6.16 6.54 37.37
CA LEU A 309 5.30 5.63 38.17
C LEU A 309 5.09 4.29 37.48
N HIS A 310 4.86 4.31 36.13
CA HIS A 310 4.71 3.08 35.36
C HIS A 310 5.95 2.18 35.41
N LYS A 311 7.17 2.75 35.45
CA LYS A 311 8.41 1.97 35.57
C LYS A 311 8.64 1.40 36.97
N LEU A 312 8.06 1.99 38.00
CA LEU A 312 8.17 1.49 39.36
C LEU A 312 7.21 0.32 39.66
N ASN A 313 6.13 0.22 38.88
CA ASN A 313 5.10 -0.82 39.03
C ASN A 313 5.33 -2.04 38.09
N ARG A 314 6.47 -2.13 37.43
CA ARG A 314 6.97 -3.26 36.67
C ARG A 314 8.14 -3.90 37.39
#